data_c19aee855f252822138fcd25eb34ce38
#
_entry.id   c19aee855f252822138fcd25eb34ce38
#
_cell.length_a   1.000
_cell.length_b   1.000
_cell.length_c   1.000
_cell.angle_alpha   90.00
_cell.angle_beta   90.00
_cell.angle_gamma   90.00
#
_symmetry.space_group_name_H-M   'P 1'
#
loop_
_entity.id
_entity.type
_entity.pdbx_description
1 polymer ?
#
loop_
_entity_poly.entity_id
_entity_poly.type
_entity_poly.pdbx_seq_one_letter_code
_entity_poly.pdbx_strand_id
1 'polypeptide(L)'
;MEKVKVGLVGCGVIADNAYLPGIVKMEKADLVAVCDLVEERAKAASEKFNVPQVYTDLDEMLEKSGLELLVNTTHIQAHYEVNLKALQAGKHVYSEKSMTNTVEEATTLIEEAKKRNLKLGAAAATMLSSVNQRIKELIQEGAIGKVAFAKSRNSHEGAAYFPYWATDPTWFYKPGGGPMLDLAVYGLHTLTGILGPARRVTCFSGISDPVRYVRGGPYKGKRIDVEMDDSTLVMLDFGNATFAFVDGTFCVRAATGPSLEIYGSKGTISIPGQREGPPFRLYREELDLGIRGWTEPELPERDNWFTGAVAHMIDCILEDKEPVVSAEHARHVIEIMTKCYDAAREGRTVELETTF
;
A
#
# COMPACT_ATOMS: atom_id res chain seq x y z
N MET A 1 -10.51 13.09 -26.31
CA MET A 1 -10.75 12.23 -25.14
C MET A 1 -10.81 13.13 -23.92
N GLU A 2 -11.77 12.96 -23.05
CA GLU A 2 -11.88 13.75 -21.82
C GLU A 2 -10.71 13.41 -20.90
N LYS A 3 -10.12 14.45 -20.28
CA LYS A 3 -8.97 14.31 -19.40
C LYS A 3 -9.31 14.86 -18.02
N VAL A 4 -8.81 14.18 -16.99
CA VAL A 4 -8.87 14.67 -15.61
C VAL A 4 -7.64 15.50 -15.31
N LYS A 5 -7.82 16.71 -14.79
CA LYS A 5 -6.75 17.60 -14.35
C LYS A 5 -6.18 17.09 -13.02
N VAL A 6 -4.94 16.65 -13.03
CA VAL A 6 -4.25 16.07 -11.89
C VAL A 6 -3.29 17.08 -11.28
N GLY A 7 -3.33 17.20 -9.96
CA GLY A 7 -2.30 17.88 -9.18
C GLY A 7 -1.59 16.88 -8.28
N LEU A 8 -0.28 17.07 -8.06
CA LEU A 8 0.50 16.24 -7.15
C LEU A 8 1.12 17.07 -6.04
N VAL A 9 0.96 16.64 -4.79
CA VAL A 9 1.59 17.26 -3.61
C VAL A 9 2.59 16.31 -2.97
N GLY A 10 3.79 16.85 -2.65
CA GLY A 10 4.91 16.08 -2.11
C GLY A 10 5.84 15.58 -3.21
N CYS A 11 6.74 16.42 -3.73
CA CYS A 11 7.68 16.12 -4.80
C CYS A 11 8.94 15.36 -4.29
N GLY A 12 8.73 14.35 -3.44
CA GLY A 12 9.79 13.49 -2.91
C GLY A 12 10.19 12.35 -3.84
N VAL A 13 10.99 11.42 -3.30
CA VAL A 13 11.55 10.28 -4.05
C VAL A 13 10.47 9.41 -4.70
N ILE A 14 9.35 9.16 -4.02
CA ILE A 14 8.29 8.32 -4.57
C ILE A 14 7.54 9.03 -5.70
N ALA A 15 7.34 10.34 -5.59
CA ALA A 15 6.78 11.15 -6.67
C ALA A 15 7.67 11.13 -7.91
N ASP A 16 8.98 11.37 -7.73
CA ASP A 16 9.95 11.48 -8.81
C ASP A 16 10.22 10.15 -9.54
N ASN A 17 10.22 9.04 -8.82
CA ASN A 17 10.58 7.72 -9.37
C ASN A 17 9.37 6.89 -9.82
N ALA A 18 8.19 7.11 -9.26
CA ALA A 18 7.03 6.27 -9.53
C ALA A 18 5.85 7.05 -10.12
N TYR A 19 5.36 8.10 -9.46
CA TYR A 19 4.12 8.76 -9.84
C TYR A 19 4.25 9.67 -11.05
N LEU A 20 5.11 10.69 -10.99
CA LEU A 20 5.26 11.68 -12.06
C LEU A 20 5.60 11.06 -13.41
N PRO A 21 6.59 10.14 -13.53
CA PRO A 21 6.91 9.49 -14.80
C PRO A 21 5.76 8.69 -15.41
N GLY A 22 4.85 8.22 -14.61
CA GLY A 22 3.67 7.49 -15.05
C GLY A 22 2.54 8.42 -15.45
N ILE A 23 2.20 9.41 -14.61
CA ILE A 23 1.07 10.32 -14.83
C ILE A 23 1.24 11.08 -16.13
N VAL A 24 2.45 11.58 -16.47
CA VAL A 24 2.71 12.30 -17.72
C VAL A 24 2.53 11.48 -18.98
N LYS A 25 2.48 10.16 -18.88
CA LYS A 25 2.28 9.23 -20.00
C LYS A 25 0.82 8.79 -20.16
N MET A 26 -0.06 9.13 -19.21
CA MET A 26 -1.46 8.73 -19.25
C MET A 26 -2.23 9.63 -20.23
N GLU A 27 -2.90 9.01 -21.20
CA GLU A 27 -3.70 9.74 -22.21
C GLU A 27 -4.87 10.53 -21.58
N LYS A 28 -5.46 10.00 -20.50
CA LYS A 28 -6.60 10.59 -19.79
C LYS A 28 -6.21 11.54 -18.65
N ALA A 29 -4.91 11.73 -18.37
CA ALA A 29 -4.41 12.67 -17.37
C ALA A 29 -3.95 13.97 -18.00
N ASP A 30 -4.16 15.07 -17.29
CA ASP A 30 -3.55 16.37 -17.54
C ASP A 30 -2.87 16.83 -16.24
N LEU A 31 -1.55 16.64 -16.12
CA LEU A 31 -0.80 17.02 -14.92
C LEU A 31 -0.59 18.54 -14.92
N VAL A 32 -1.48 19.26 -14.23
CA VAL A 32 -1.55 20.73 -14.28
C VAL A 32 -0.71 21.42 -13.22
N ALA A 33 -0.43 20.75 -12.08
CA ALA A 33 0.24 21.40 -10.96
C ALA A 33 1.04 20.42 -10.10
N VAL A 34 2.14 20.91 -9.52
CA VAL A 34 2.90 20.27 -8.44
C VAL A 34 3.07 21.22 -7.27
N CYS A 35 3.08 20.64 -6.04
CA CYS A 35 3.26 21.38 -4.80
C CYS A 35 4.24 20.64 -3.86
N ASP A 36 5.18 21.38 -3.27
CA ASP A 36 6.05 20.92 -2.18
C ASP A 36 6.41 22.10 -1.29
N LEU A 37 6.48 21.89 0.02
CA LEU A 37 6.93 22.92 0.98
C LEU A 37 8.36 23.41 0.70
N VAL A 38 9.17 22.58 0.03
CA VAL A 38 10.52 22.91 -0.43
C VAL A 38 10.43 23.33 -1.89
N GLU A 39 10.54 24.64 -2.15
CA GLU A 39 10.35 25.25 -3.47
C GLU A 39 11.24 24.60 -4.53
N GLU A 40 12.50 24.28 -4.20
CA GLU A 40 13.45 23.64 -5.10
C GLU A 40 12.97 22.29 -5.61
N ARG A 41 12.29 21.50 -4.75
CA ARG A 41 11.72 20.20 -5.14
C ARG A 41 10.54 20.38 -6.11
N ALA A 42 9.65 21.30 -5.82
CA ALA A 42 8.51 21.60 -6.70
C ALA A 42 8.98 22.10 -8.06
N LYS A 43 9.96 23.02 -8.11
CA LYS A 43 10.58 23.50 -9.34
C LYS A 43 11.27 22.40 -10.14
N ALA A 44 12.09 21.57 -9.48
CA ALA A 44 12.78 20.45 -10.14
C ALA A 44 11.78 19.45 -10.76
N ALA A 45 10.68 19.14 -10.04
CA ALA A 45 9.62 18.29 -10.57
C ALA A 45 8.92 18.93 -11.78
N SER A 46 8.59 20.23 -11.71
CA SER A 46 7.99 20.97 -12.82
C SER A 46 8.88 20.98 -14.07
N GLU A 47 10.15 21.30 -13.91
CA GLU A 47 11.13 21.33 -15.03
C GLU A 47 11.31 19.95 -15.66
N LYS A 48 11.49 18.91 -14.82
CA LYS A 48 11.74 17.54 -15.28
C LYS A 48 10.55 16.92 -16.03
N PHE A 49 9.33 17.24 -15.59
CA PHE A 49 8.10 16.62 -16.10
C PHE A 49 7.22 17.58 -16.90
N ASN A 50 7.71 18.82 -17.16
CA ASN A 50 6.99 19.86 -17.89
C ASN A 50 5.62 20.21 -17.29
N VAL A 51 5.54 20.33 -15.95
CA VAL A 51 4.30 20.70 -15.25
C VAL A 51 4.16 22.21 -15.23
N PRO A 52 3.03 22.79 -15.72
CA PRO A 52 2.95 24.23 -15.96
C PRO A 52 2.86 25.10 -14.69
N GLN A 53 2.35 24.53 -13.58
CA GLN A 53 2.10 25.31 -12.37
C GLN A 53 2.86 24.74 -11.17
N VAL A 54 3.53 25.60 -10.42
CA VAL A 54 4.35 25.27 -9.25
C VAL A 54 3.83 26.02 -8.03
N TYR A 55 3.64 25.29 -6.94
CA TYR A 55 3.15 25.84 -5.68
C TYR A 55 4.03 25.40 -4.51
N THR A 56 4.08 26.24 -3.48
CA THR A 56 4.65 25.91 -2.16
C THR A 56 3.60 25.92 -1.05
N ASP A 57 2.39 26.33 -1.40
CA ASP A 57 1.23 26.35 -0.53
C ASP A 57 0.10 25.50 -1.13
N LEU A 58 -0.42 24.55 -0.33
CA LEU A 58 -1.46 23.62 -0.77
C LEU A 58 -2.79 24.35 -1.01
N ASP A 59 -3.17 25.28 -0.15
CA ASP A 59 -4.46 25.98 -0.24
C ASP A 59 -4.50 26.83 -1.52
N GLU A 60 -3.37 27.48 -1.84
CA GLU A 60 -3.21 28.21 -3.10
C GLU A 60 -3.32 27.29 -4.33
N MET A 61 -2.68 26.11 -4.29
CA MET A 61 -2.79 25.12 -5.36
C MET A 61 -4.23 24.63 -5.54
N LEU A 62 -4.93 24.30 -4.46
CA LEU A 62 -6.31 23.82 -4.51
C LEU A 62 -7.27 24.87 -5.08
N GLU A 63 -7.04 26.16 -4.81
CA GLU A 63 -7.86 27.27 -5.27
C GLU A 63 -7.58 27.62 -6.73
N LYS A 64 -6.29 27.70 -7.15
CA LYS A 64 -5.89 28.35 -8.40
C LYS A 64 -5.55 27.41 -9.55
N SER A 65 -5.13 26.18 -9.28
CA SER A 65 -4.61 25.28 -10.33
C SER A 65 -5.67 24.70 -11.25
N GLY A 66 -6.93 24.67 -10.79
CA GLY A 66 -8.03 24.02 -11.51
C GLY A 66 -7.96 22.51 -11.53
N LEU A 67 -7.15 21.87 -10.66
CA LEU A 67 -7.09 20.41 -10.53
C LEU A 67 -8.45 19.82 -10.12
N GLU A 68 -8.69 18.58 -10.54
CA GLU A 68 -9.88 17.79 -10.21
C GLU A 68 -9.51 16.62 -9.29
N LEU A 69 -8.32 16.01 -9.51
CA LEU A 69 -7.78 14.91 -8.70
C LEU A 69 -6.46 15.37 -8.06
N LEU A 70 -6.39 15.31 -6.72
CA LEU A 70 -5.14 15.46 -5.99
C LEU A 70 -4.50 14.08 -5.76
N VAL A 71 -3.22 13.95 -6.13
CA VAL A 71 -2.37 12.81 -5.77
C VAL A 71 -1.47 13.24 -4.61
N ASN A 72 -1.70 12.65 -3.43
CA ASN A 72 -0.94 12.96 -2.22
C ASN A 72 0.20 11.97 -2.03
N THR A 73 1.43 12.43 -2.21
CA THR A 73 2.69 11.69 -2.04
C THR A 73 3.58 12.31 -0.96
N THR A 74 2.98 13.04 -0.02
CA THR A 74 3.67 13.62 1.13
C THR A 74 4.13 12.51 2.10
N HIS A 75 4.63 12.86 3.26
CA HIS A 75 4.90 11.89 4.33
C HIS A 75 3.63 11.58 5.14
N ILE A 76 3.58 10.40 5.72
CA ILE A 76 2.37 9.82 6.37
C ILE A 76 1.71 10.79 7.35
N GLN A 77 2.50 11.55 8.14
CA GLN A 77 1.99 12.46 9.16
C GLN A 77 1.18 13.63 8.58
N ALA A 78 1.39 13.97 7.30
CA ALA A 78 0.66 15.04 6.63
C ALA A 78 -0.55 14.53 5.82
N HIS A 79 -0.68 13.22 5.62
CA HIS A 79 -1.71 12.66 4.72
C HIS A 79 -3.12 13.09 5.11
N TYR A 80 -3.47 13.01 6.39
CA TYR A 80 -4.82 13.36 6.86
C TYR A 80 -5.18 14.81 6.53
N GLU A 81 -4.34 15.77 6.94
CA GLU A 81 -4.62 17.20 6.72
C GLU A 81 -4.68 17.55 5.24
N VAL A 82 -3.75 17.04 4.43
CA VAL A 82 -3.70 17.27 2.99
C VAL A 82 -4.94 16.70 2.30
N ASN A 83 -5.30 15.46 2.62
CA ASN A 83 -6.47 14.80 2.05
C ASN A 83 -7.77 15.52 2.45
N LEU A 84 -7.90 15.91 3.71
CA LEU A 84 -9.07 16.62 4.21
C LEU A 84 -9.26 17.98 3.51
N LYS A 85 -8.20 18.78 3.39
CA LYS A 85 -8.25 20.07 2.68
C LYS A 85 -8.66 19.89 1.21
N ALA A 86 -8.12 18.89 0.53
CA ALA A 86 -8.47 18.61 -0.87
C ALA A 86 -9.95 18.22 -1.02
N LEU A 87 -10.46 17.32 -0.17
CA LEU A 87 -11.87 16.96 -0.16
C LEU A 87 -12.77 18.17 0.14
N GLN A 88 -12.41 18.99 1.13
CA GLN A 88 -13.13 20.22 1.48
C GLN A 88 -13.15 21.24 0.34
N ALA A 89 -12.08 21.29 -0.47
CA ALA A 89 -11.99 22.11 -1.69
C ALA A 89 -12.71 21.47 -2.90
N GLY A 90 -13.44 20.35 -2.71
CA GLY A 90 -14.19 19.70 -3.76
C GLY A 90 -13.34 18.89 -4.75
N LYS A 91 -12.16 18.41 -4.34
CA LYS A 91 -11.26 17.61 -5.18
C LYS A 91 -11.36 16.13 -4.85
N HIS A 92 -11.33 15.27 -5.88
CA HIS A 92 -11.08 13.86 -5.70
C HIS A 92 -9.67 13.65 -5.14
N VAL A 93 -9.44 12.55 -4.41
CA VAL A 93 -8.15 12.31 -3.76
C VAL A 93 -7.68 10.88 -4.00
N TYR A 94 -6.40 10.73 -4.36
CA TYR A 94 -5.65 9.51 -4.22
C TYR A 94 -4.49 9.73 -3.26
N SER A 95 -4.44 8.96 -2.16
CA SER A 95 -3.43 9.10 -1.10
C SER A 95 -2.44 7.96 -1.11
N GLU A 96 -1.15 8.26 -0.95
CA GLU A 96 -0.15 7.25 -0.60
C GLU A 96 -0.48 6.56 0.74
N LYS A 97 0.19 5.43 0.96
CA LYS A 97 0.05 4.62 2.19
C LYS A 97 0.87 5.23 3.34
N SER A 98 0.40 5.20 4.55
CA SER A 98 -0.95 4.91 5.01
C SER A 98 -1.84 6.15 4.80
N MET A 99 -3.10 5.95 4.42
CA MET A 99 -4.01 7.07 4.13
C MET A 99 -4.15 8.05 5.30
N THR A 100 -4.11 7.52 6.52
CA THR A 100 -4.11 8.26 7.79
C THR A 100 -3.34 7.49 8.85
N ASN A 101 -3.19 8.08 10.04
CA ASN A 101 -2.56 7.43 11.19
C ASN A 101 -3.56 6.70 12.10
N THR A 102 -4.83 7.10 12.08
CA THR A 102 -5.88 6.54 12.93
C THR A 102 -7.13 6.16 12.14
N VAL A 103 -7.96 5.31 12.74
CA VAL A 103 -9.26 4.88 12.18
C VAL A 103 -10.25 6.04 12.15
N GLU A 104 -10.20 6.91 13.14
CA GLU A 104 -11.06 8.08 13.28
C GLU A 104 -10.80 9.09 12.15
N GLU A 105 -9.51 9.37 11.87
CA GLU A 105 -9.10 10.22 10.75
C GLU A 105 -9.57 9.63 9.42
N ALA A 106 -9.38 8.32 9.21
CA ALA A 106 -9.84 7.64 8.00
C ALA A 106 -11.37 7.71 7.84
N THR A 107 -12.10 7.53 8.93
CA THR A 107 -13.57 7.65 8.94
C THR A 107 -14.01 9.06 8.57
N THR A 108 -13.36 10.08 9.12
CA THR A 108 -13.62 11.49 8.78
C THR A 108 -13.43 11.77 7.30
N LEU A 109 -12.33 11.26 6.69
CA LEU A 109 -12.09 11.44 5.25
C LEU A 109 -13.15 10.76 4.40
N ILE A 110 -13.54 9.53 4.77
CA ILE A 110 -14.59 8.77 4.06
C ILE A 110 -15.93 9.50 4.12
N GLU A 111 -16.29 10.01 5.28
CA GLU A 111 -17.54 10.77 5.46
C GLU A 111 -17.54 12.08 4.66
N GLU A 112 -16.43 12.81 4.67
CA GLU A 112 -16.30 14.06 3.91
C GLU A 112 -16.33 13.81 2.39
N ALA A 113 -15.68 12.74 1.91
CA ALA A 113 -15.75 12.34 0.51
C ALA A 113 -17.19 11.98 0.09
N LYS A 114 -17.89 11.16 0.88
CA LYS A 114 -19.28 10.78 0.62
C LYS A 114 -20.23 11.98 0.62
N LYS A 115 -20.10 12.87 1.61
CA LYS A 115 -20.90 14.09 1.72
C LYS A 115 -20.80 14.97 0.47
N ARG A 116 -19.67 14.96 -0.21
CA ARG A 116 -19.39 15.79 -1.38
C ARG A 116 -19.47 15.04 -2.71
N ASN A 117 -19.82 13.76 -2.67
CA ASN A 117 -19.82 12.89 -3.85
C ASN A 117 -18.46 12.84 -4.56
N LEU A 118 -17.36 12.73 -3.78
CA LEU A 118 -15.99 12.69 -4.28
C LEU A 118 -15.43 11.27 -4.18
N LYS A 119 -14.58 10.90 -5.11
CA LYS A 119 -13.85 9.64 -5.07
C LYS A 119 -12.62 9.81 -4.18
N LEU A 120 -12.47 8.89 -3.24
CA LEU A 120 -11.31 8.79 -2.34
C LEU A 120 -10.71 7.39 -2.47
N GLY A 121 -9.52 7.32 -3.05
CA GLY A 121 -8.73 6.10 -3.16
C GLY A 121 -7.45 6.18 -2.34
N ALA A 122 -6.94 5.02 -1.92
CA ALA A 122 -5.72 4.96 -1.13
C ALA A 122 -4.81 3.78 -1.52
N ALA A 123 -3.50 3.99 -1.45
CA ALA A 123 -2.51 2.92 -1.48
C ALA A 123 -2.60 2.07 -0.18
N ALA A 124 -2.19 0.80 -0.15
CA ALA A 124 -1.45 0.13 -1.20
C ALA A 124 -2.39 -0.46 -2.26
N ALA A 125 -2.13 -0.14 -3.50
CA ALA A 125 -2.99 -0.52 -4.63
C ALA A 125 -2.77 -1.97 -5.10
N THR A 126 -2.42 -2.88 -4.17
CA THR A 126 -2.07 -4.27 -4.50
C THR A 126 -3.20 -5.03 -5.18
N MET A 127 -4.45 -4.65 -4.92
CA MET A 127 -5.62 -5.27 -5.55
C MET A 127 -5.90 -4.80 -6.98
N LEU A 128 -5.12 -3.85 -7.52
CA LEU A 128 -5.12 -3.55 -8.96
C LEU A 128 -4.14 -4.44 -9.75
N SER A 129 -3.31 -5.24 -9.05
CA SER A 129 -2.45 -6.21 -9.72
C SER A 129 -3.29 -7.32 -10.37
N SER A 130 -3.07 -7.58 -11.66
CA SER A 130 -3.68 -8.71 -12.40
C SER A 130 -3.43 -10.05 -11.72
N VAL A 131 -2.28 -10.22 -11.08
CA VAL A 131 -1.94 -11.41 -10.27
C VAL A 131 -2.91 -11.57 -9.09
N ASN A 132 -3.09 -10.52 -8.30
CA ASN A 132 -3.94 -10.59 -7.10
C ASN A 132 -5.42 -10.71 -7.46
N GLN A 133 -5.85 -10.06 -8.54
CA GLN A 133 -7.21 -10.22 -9.08
C GLN A 133 -7.44 -11.68 -9.51
N ARG A 134 -6.53 -12.26 -10.28
CA ARG A 134 -6.66 -13.65 -10.73
C ARG A 134 -6.64 -14.64 -9.58
N ILE A 135 -5.81 -14.42 -8.56
CA ILE A 135 -5.79 -15.24 -7.34
C ILE A 135 -7.15 -15.16 -6.62
N LYS A 136 -7.72 -13.96 -6.48
CA LYS A 136 -9.04 -13.74 -5.88
C LYS A 136 -10.13 -14.52 -6.65
N GLU A 137 -10.15 -14.40 -7.96
CA GLU A 137 -11.08 -15.14 -8.85
C GLU A 137 -10.95 -16.66 -8.66
N LEU A 138 -9.72 -17.20 -8.72
CA LEU A 138 -9.47 -18.63 -8.54
C LEU A 138 -9.97 -19.15 -7.19
N ILE A 139 -9.83 -18.36 -6.13
CA ILE A 139 -10.36 -18.71 -4.81
C ILE A 139 -11.88 -18.69 -4.81
N GLN A 140 -12.50 -17.68 -5.42
CA GLN A 140 -13.97 -17.59 -5.56
C GLN A 140 -14.55 -18.72 -6.43
N GLU A 141 -13.84 -19.12 -7.47
CA GLU A 141 -14.15 -20.28 -8.33
C GLU A 141 -13.96 -21.62 -7.60
N GLY A 142 -13.41 -21.62 -6.40
CA GLY A 142 -13.14 -22.81 -5.59
C GLY A 142 -11.94 -23.63 -6.05
N ALA A 143 -11.01 -23.05 -6.83
CA ALA A 143 -9.87 -23.75 -7.42
C ALA A 143 -8.97 -24.44 -6.38
N ILE A 144 -8.90 -23.92 -5.15
CA ILE A 144 -8.14 -24.52 -4.05
C ILE A 144 -9.05 -25.03 -2.90
N GLY A 145 -10.38 -25.02 -3.12
CA GLY A 145 -11.35 -25.37 -2.10
C GLY A 145 -11.46 -24.33 -0.98
N LYS A 146 -11.87 -24.75 0.22
CA LYS A 146 -11.95 -23.85 1.37
C LYS A 146 -10.54 -23.44 1.81
N VAL A 147 -10.30 -22.14 1.91
CA VAL A 147 -9.03 -21.60 2.42
C VAL A 147 -8.93 -21.92 3.93
N ALA A 148 -7.84 -22.55 4.32
CA ALA A 148 -7.51 -22.84 5.72
C ALA A 148 -6.63 -21.71 6.28
N PHE A 149 -5.50 -21.41 5.60
CA PHE A 149 -4.67 -20.31 6.04
C PHE A 149 -3.83 -19.73 4.90
N ALA A 150 -3.27 -18.53 5.16
CA ALA A 150 -2.36 -17.86 4.25
C ALA A 150 -1.13 -17.33 5.00
N LYS A 151 -0.02 -17.13 4.28
CA LYS A 151 1.21 -16.48 4.76
C LYS A 151 1.63 -15.39 3.79
N SER A 152 1.91 -14.20 4.30
CA SER A 152 2.50 -13.12 3.53
C SER A 152 3.79 -12.64 4.18
N ARG A 153 4.89 -12.68 3.42
CA ARG A 153 6.18 -12.18 3.85
C ARG A 153 6.43 -10.81 3.23
N ASN A 154 6.50 -9.81 4.11
CA ASN A 154 6.67 -8.40 3.74
C ASN A 154 7.90 -7.81 4.44
N SER A 155 8.95 -8.56 4.54
CA SER A 155 10.10 -8.26 5.38
C SER A 155 11.36 -8.13 4.57
N HIS A 156 12.23 -7.20 4.98
CA HIS A 156 13.59 -7.04 4.48
C HIS A 156 14.53 -6.53 5.59
N GLU A 157 15.75 -6.18 5.25
CA GLU A 157 16.78 -5.78 6.22
C GLU A 157 16.64 -4.31 6.74
N GLY A 158 15.66 -3.56 6.24
CA GLY A 158 15.42 -2.16 6.59
C GLY A 158 16.25 -1.16 5.80
N ALA A 159 15.74 0.08 5.66
CA ALA A 159 16.30 1.13 4.80
C ALA A 159 17.75 1.51 5.16
N ALA A 160 18.16 1.42 6.43
CA ALA A 160 19.54 1.67 6.86
C ALA A 160 20.57 0.74 6.21
N TYR A 161 20.14 -0.43 5.76
CA TYR A 161 21.04 -1.45 5.20
C TYR A 161 21.09 -1.46 3.68
N PHE A 162 20.26 -0.68 3.01
CA PHE A 162 20.32 -0.56 1.55
C PHE A 162 21.50 0.32 1.12
N PRO A 163 22.48 -0.22 0.36
CA PRO A 163 23.69 0.50 -0.02
C PRO A 163 23.43 1.64 -1.01
N TYR A 164 22.29 1.64 -1.67
CA TYR A 164 21.87 2.61 -2.69
C TYR A 164 20.90 3.68 -2.17
N TRP A 165 20.58 3.69 -0.86
CA TRP A 165 19.60 4.62 -0.31
C TRP A 165 20.15 6.06 -0.30
N ALA A 166 19.43 6.98 -0.96
CA ALA A 166 19.91 8.34 -1.18
C ALA A 166 19.47 9.36 -0.13
N THR A 167 18.45 9.03 0.67
CA THR A 167 17.88 9.91 1.69
C THR A 167 18.22 9.43 3.10
N ASP A 168 18.02 10.29 4.11
CA ASP A 168 18.22 9.90 5.50
C ASP A 168 17.19 8.84 5.93
N PRO A 169 17.63 7.60 6.26
CA PRO A 169 16.71 6.52 6.61
C PRO A 169 16.23 6.57 8.07
N THR A 170 16.62 7.57 8.83
CA THR A 170 16.36 7.64 10.29
C THR A 170 14.88 7.54 10.62
N TRP A 171 14.03 8.18 9.82
CA TRP A 171 12.59 8.24 10.10
C TRP A 171 11.90 6.86 10.09
N PHE A 172 12.43 5.88 9.35
CA PHE A 172 11.90 4.51 9.34
C PHE A 172 11.95 3.83 10.70
N TYR A 173 12.83 4.31 11.60
CA TYR A 173 13.11 3.71 12.91
C TYR A 173 12.63 4.58 14.09
N LYS A 174 11.83 5.60 13.79
CA LYS A 174 11.26 6.53 14.76
C LYS A 174 9.73 6.38 14.83
N PRO A 175 9.09 6.89 15.89
CA PRO A 175 7.63 6.89 16.00
C PRO A 175 6.96 7.44 14.73
N GLY A 176 5.96 6.72 14.22
CA GLY A 176 5.30 7.00 12.94
C GLY A 176 5.98 6.39 11.71
N GLY A 177 7.07 5.62 11.89
CA GLY A 177 7.68 4.77 10.88
C GLY A 177 7.45 3.28 11.14
N GLY A 178 8.43 2.44 10.77
CA GLY A 178 8.49 1.02 11.06
C GLY A 178 7.95 0.07 10.02
N PRO A 179 8.23 -1.21 10.20
CA PRO A 179 7.95 -2.22 9.19
C PRO A 179 6.45 -2.50 8.98
N MET A 180 5.59 -2.20 9.94
CA MET A 180 4.14 -2.32 9.75
C MET A 180 3.63 -1.33 8.70
N LEU A 181 3.99 -0.05 8.85
CA LEU A 181 3.57 1.03 7.95
C LEU A 181 4.32 0.99 6.61
N ASP A 182 5.57 0.50 6.61
CA ASP A 182 6.40 0.49 5.41
C ASP A 182 6.19 -0.77 4.57
N LEU A 183 6.08 -1.94 5.19
CA LEU A 183 6.14 -3.25 4.55
C LEU A 183 4.86 -4.08 4.70
N ALA A 184 4.43 -4.35 5.95
CA ALA A 184 3.30 -5.23 6.20
C ALA A 184 1.99 -4.72 5.59
N VAL A 185 1.86 -3.40 5.44
CA VAL A 185 0.73 -2.74 4.78
C VAL A 185 0.39 -3.35 3.42
N TYR A 186 1.39 -3.76 2.63
CA TYR A 186 1.17 -4.40 1.33
C TYR A 186 0.57 -5.80 1.47
N GLY A 187 1.10 -6.61 2.39
CA GLY A 187 0.56 -7.95 2.66
C GLY A 187 -0.83 -7.91 3.28
N LEU A 188 -1.08 -6.95 4.15
CA LEU A 188 -2.40 -6.73 4.75
C LEU A 188 -3.44 -6.36 3.68
N HIS A 189 -3.15 -5.38 2.81
CA HIS A 189 -4.04 -5.04 1.69
C HIS A 189 -4.26 -6.23 0.74
N THR A 190 -3.21 -7.01 0.44
CA THR A 190 -3.35 -8.17 -0.43
C THR A 190 -4.23 -9.25 0.19
N LEU A 191 -3.94 -9.64 1.43
CA LEU A 191 -4.68 -10.72 2.09
C LEU A 191 -6.13 -10.33 2.37
N THR A 192 -6.38 -9.13 2.90
CA THR A 192 -7.75 -8.68 3.15
C THR A 192 -8.51 -8.42 1.86
N GLY A 193 -7.86 -7.92 0.80
CA GLY A 193 -8.45 -7.77 -0.51
C GLY A 193 -8.85 -9.08 -1.19
N ILE A 194 -8.11 -10.16 -0.93
CA ILE A 194 -8.38 -11.51 -1.46
C ILE A 194 -9.41 -12.25 -0.60
N LEU A 195 -9.24 -12.24 0.73
CA LEU A 195 -10.00 -13.06 1.67
C LEU A 195 -11.20 -12.34 2.30
N GLY A 196 -11.30 -11.03 2.09
CA GLY A 196 -12.30 -10.17 2.75
C GLY A 196 -11.77 -9.57 4.06
N PRO A 197 -12.61 -8.84 4.81
CA PRO A 197 -12.21 -8.21 6.06
C PRO A 197 -11.88 -9.26 7.15
N ALA A 198 -10.77 -9.02 7.86
CA ALA A 198 -10.41 -9.77 9.05
C ALA A 198 -11.32 -9.37 10.22
N ARG A 199 -11.57 -10.31 11.14
CA ARG A 199 -12.43 -10.10 12.32
C ARG A 199 -11.64 -9.86 13.59
N ARG A 200 -10.46 -10.47 13.70
CA ARG A 200 -9.62 -10.39 14.89
C ARG A 200 -8.16 -10.36 14.52
N VAL A 201 -7.37 -9.73 15.38
CA VAL A 201 -5.91 -9.67 15.25
C VAL A 201 -5.23 -10.07 16.56
N THR A 202 -4.13 -10.80 16.46
CA THR A 202 -3.15 -10.98 17.54
C THR A 202 -1.74 -10.79 16.99
N CYS A 203 -0.79 -10.42 17.86
CA CYS A 203 0.51 -9.99 17.40
C CYS A 203 1.58 -10.24 18.48
N PHE A 204 2.80 -10.51 18.02
CA PHE A 204 4.03 -10.29 18.80
C PHE A 204 4.84 -9.19 18.12
N SER A 205 5.32 -8.24 18.91
CA SER A 205 6.09 -7.12 18.40
C SER A 205 7.17 -6.70 19.39
N GLY A 206 8.26 -6.13 18.88
CA GLY A 206 9.36 -5.64 19.72
C GLY A 206 10.52 -5.11 18.90
N ILE A 207 11.51 -4.55 19.61
CA ILE A 207 12.77 -4.07 19.02
C ILE A 207 13.80 -5.19 19.08
N SER A 208 14.13 -5.77 17.92
CA SER A 208 15.14 -6.84 17.81
C SER A 208 16.56 -6.30 17.64
N ASP A 209 16.73 -5.17 16.96
CA ASP A 209 18.03 -4.56 16.68
C ASP A 209 18.00 -3.08 17.10
N PRO A 210 18.32 -2.78 18.38
CA PRO A 210 18.10 -1.45 18.97
C PRO A 210 19.01 -0.35 18.39
N VAL A 211 20.08 -0.71 17.69
CA VAL A 211 21.02 0.24 17.09
C VAL A 211 21.38 -0.20 15.69
N ARG A 212 21.12 0.67 14.72
CA ARG A 212 21.49 0.41 13.33
C ARG A 212 22.53 1.41 12.84
N TYR A 213 23.34 0.98 11.87
CA TYR A 213 24.30 1.84 11.18
C TYR A 213 23.99 1.84 9.68
N VAL A 214 23.88 3.03 9.11
CA VAL A 214 23.62 3.20 7.67
C VAL A 214 24.80 2.64 6.87
N ARG A 215 24.52 1.72 5.93
CA ARG A 215 25.55 0.99 5.19
C ARG A 215 26.00 1.66 3.91
N GLY A 216 25.21 2.54 3.34
CA GLY A 216 25.53 3.17 2.05
C GLY A 216 25.00 4.58 1.89
N GLY A 217 25.21 5.15 0.68
CA GLY A 217 24.74 6.49 0.35
C GLY A 217 25.38 7.62 1.13
N PRO A 218 24.78 8.83 1.09
CA PRO A 218 25.34 10.03 1.74
C PRO A 218 25.42 9.95 3.26
N TYR A 219 24.66 9.07 3.88
CA TYR A 219 24.56 8.91 5.34
C TYR A 219 25.34 7.70 5.88
N LYS A 220 26.20 7.09 5.06
CA LYS A 220 27.00 5.93 5.47
C LYS A 220 27.74 6.15 6.81
N GLY A 221 27.59 5.19 7.72
CA GLY A 221 28.18 5.24 9.06
C GLY A 221 27.31 5.98 10.10
N LYS A 222 26.23 6.64 9.70
CA LYS A 222 25.30 7.26 10.64
C LYS A 222 24.69 6.20 11.55
N ARG A 223 24.78 6.44 12.87
CA ARG A 223 24.10 5.65 13.91
C ARG A 223 22.63 6.06 13.99
N ILE A 224 21.74 5.08 14.11
CA ILE A 224 20.31 5.25 14.32
C ILE A 224 19.92 4.43 15.55
N ASP A 225 19.43 5.09 16.59
CA ASP A 225 18.78 4.42 17.71
C ASP A 225 17.33 4.12 17.30
N VAL A 226 16.94 2.85 17.42
CA VAL A 226 15.60 2.36 17.03
C VAL A 226 14.65 2.63 18.19
N GLU A 227 13.58 3.38 17.94
CA GLU A 227 12.60 3.83 18.95
C GLU A 227 11.21 3.25 18.73
N MET A 228 11.07 2.35 17.77
CA MET A 228 9.82 1.64 17.52
C MET A 228 10.09 0.19 17.15
N ASP A 229 9.07 -0.64 17.28
CA ASP A 229 9.17 -2.07 17.01
C ASP A 229 9.62 -2.30 15.56
N ASP A 230 10.75 -2.97 15.41
CA ASP A 230 11.36 -3.30 14.11
C ASP A 230 11.10 -4.74 13.68
N SER A 231 10.41 -5.51 14.52
CA SER A 231 9.99 -6.88 14.26
C SER A 231 8.56 -7.10 14.75
N THR A 232 7.63 -7.35 13.83
CA THR A 232 6.20 -7.49 14.12
C THR A 232 5.63 -8.68 13.37
N LEU A 233 5.02 -9.63 14.10
CA LEU A 233 4.45 -10.86 13.57
C LEU A 233 2.96 -10.89 13.88
N VAL A 234 2.14 -10.76 12.85
CA VAL A 234 0.69 -10.58 12.94
C VAL A 234 -0.03 -11.86 12.54
N MET A 235 -1.02 -12.26 13.34
CA MET A 235 -1.99 -13.30 13.01
C MET A 235 -3.37 -12.66 12.85
N LEU A 236 -4.05 -12.98 11.76
CA LEU A 236 -5.41 -12.55 11.46
C LEU A 236 -6.38 -13.73 11.49
N ASP A 237 -7.57 -13.48 11.97
CA ASP A 237 -8.71 -14.41 11.90
C ASP A 237 -9.81 -13.81 11.03
N PHE A 238 -10.14 -14.48 9.94
CA PHE A 238 -11.21 -14.10 9.00
C PHE A 238 -12.57 -14.74 9.34
N GLY A 239 -12.60 -15.55 10.40
CA GLY A 239 -13.74 -16.41 10.72
C GLY A 239 -13.75 -17.72 9.92
N ASN A 240 -14.69 -18.61 10.25
CA ASN A 240 -14.85 -19.90 9.58
C ASN A 240 -13.56 -20.76 9.55
N ALA A 241 -12.70 -20.63 10.55
CA ALA A 241 -11.37 -21.25 10.62
C ALA A 241 -10.48 -20.94 9.41
N THR A 242 -10.50 -19.71 8.95
CA THR A 242 -9.57 -19.15 7.96
C THR A 242 -8.66 -18.15 8.65
N PHE A 243 -7.35 -18.38 8.62
CA PHE A 243 -6.36 -17.57 9.31
C PHE A 243 -5.31 -17.04 8.35
N ALA A 244 -4.61 -15.96 8.72
CA ALA A 244 -3.43 -15.52 7.98
C ALA A 244 -2.31 -15.08 8.93
N PHE A 245 -1.09 -15.26 8.46
CA PHE A 245 0.13 -14.77 9.08
C PHE A 245 0.76 -13.71 8.18
N VAL A 246 1.10 -12.56 8.76
CA VAL A 246 1.82 -11.48 8.08
C VAL A 246 3.05 -11.14 8.90
N ASP A 247 4.22 -11.20 8.32
CA ASP A 247 5.40 -10.62 8.92
C ASP A 247 5.63 -9.18 8.42
N GLY A 248 6.01 -8.30 9.35
CA GLY A 248 6.44 -6.93 9.08
C GLY A 248 7.70 -6.68 9.92
N THR A 249 8.88 -6.96 9.35
CA THR A 249 10.12 -6.80 10.10
C THR A 249 11.25 -6.26 9.23
N PHE A 250 12.12 -5.44 9.85
CA PHE A 250 13.38 -4.99 9.27
C PHE A 250 14.56 -5.94 9.63
N CYS A 251 14.27 -7.18 10.04
CA CYS A 251 15.27 -8.14 10.51
C CYS A 251 15.52 -9.30 9.55
N VAL A 252 14.96 -9.29 8.33
CA VAL A 252 15.17 -10.34 7.32
C VAL A 252 16.19 -9.89 6.28
N ARG A 253 17.38 -10.49 6.28
CA ARG A 253 18.45 -10.15 5.33
C ARG A 253 18.34 -10.89 4.01
N ALA A 254 17.81 -12.11 4.04
CA ALA A 254 17.58 -12.94 2.86
C ALA A 254 16.48 -13.96 3.15
N ALA A 255 15.72 -14.31 2.14
CA ALA A 255 14.73 -15.37 2.22
C ALA A 255 14.60 -16.07 0.86
N THR A 256 14.42 -17.39 0.89
CA THR A 256 14.26 -18.24 -0.31
C THR A 256 12.81 -18.67 -0.52
N GLY A 257 11.95 -18.52 0.49
CA GLY A 257 10.54 -18.90 0.42
C GLY A 257 9.68 -17.90 -0.36
N PRO A 258 8.44 -18.28 -0.68
CA PRO A 258 7.46 -17.43 -1.35
C PRO A 258 7.16 -16.14 -0.58
N SER A 259 6.73 -15.10 -1.31
CA SER A 259 6.24 -13.85 -0.70
C SER A 259 4.78 -13.98 -0.24
N LEU A 260 3.99 -14.82 -0.90
CA LEU A 260 2.61 -15.15 -0.53
C LEU A 260 2.35 -16.62 -0.75
N GLU A 261 1.70 -17.27 0.21
CA GLU A 261 1.15 -18.62 0.06
C GLU A 261 -0.27 -18.67 0.62
N ILE A 262 -1.19 -19.30 -0.10
CA ILE A 262 -2.58 -19.50 0.33
C ILE A 262 -2.88 -20.98 0.21
N TYR A 263 -3.25 -21.61 1.32
CA TYR A 263 -3.50 -23.02 1.44
C TYR A 263 -4.98 -23.31 1.59
N GLY A 264 -5.50 -24.08 0.67
CA GLY A 264 -6.88 -24.55 0.68
C GLY A 264 -6.99 -26.06 0.79
N SER A 265 -8.23 -26.54 0.97
CA SER A 265 -8.52 -27.98 1.15
C SER A 265 -8.30 -28.82 -0.12
N LYS A 266 -8.13 -28.19 -1.30
CA LYS A 266 -7.93 -28.88 -2.59
C LYS A 266 -6.69 -28.41 -3.34
N GLY A 267 -5.94 -27.43 -2.81
CA GLY A 267 -4.79 -26.89 -3.51
C GLY A 267 -4.10 -25.77 -2.76
N THR A 268 -3.06 -25.23 -3.39
CA THR A 268 -2.23 -24.15 -2.84
C THR A 268 -1.93 -23.14 -3.93
N ILE A 269 -1.97 -21.86 -3.60
CA ILE A 269 -1.47 -20.78 -4.44
C ILE A 269 -0.18 -20.25 -3.81
N SER A 270 0.85 -20.02 -4.65
CA SER A 270 2.15 -19.52 -4.18
C SER A 270 2.69 -18.45 -5.13
N ILE A 271 2.99 -17.26 -4.60
CA ILE A 271 3.72 -16.21 -5.31
C ILE A 271 5.21 -16.37 -4.94
N PRO A 272 6.10 -16.65 -5.91
CA PRO A 272 7.53 -16.75 -5.65
C PRO A 272 8.08 -15.45 -5.04
N GLY A 273 9.01 -15.56 -4.10
CA GLY A 273 9.67 -14.40 -3.48
C GLY A 273 10.77 -13.76 -4.34
N GLN A 274 11.03 -14.30 -5.53
CA GLN A 274 12.02 -13.80 -6.48
C GLN A 274 11.32 -13.06 -7.63
N ARG A 275 12.00 -12.05 -8.20
CA ARG A 275 11.46 -11.28 -9.34
C ARG A 275 11.42 -12.07 -10.63
N GLU A 276 12.24 -13.11 -10.74
CA GLU A 276 12.31 -14.00 -11.90
C GLU A 276 11.40 -15.21 -11.69
N GLY A 277 10.73 -15.65 -12.74
CA GLY A 277 9.83 -16.79 -12.72
C GLY A 277 8.36 -16.42 -12.93
N PRO A 278 7.45 -17.41 -12.80
CA PRO A 278 6.03 -17.20 -13.03
C PRO A 278 5.44 -16.20 -12.01
N PRO A 279 4.39 -15.46 -12.40
CA PRO A 279 3.75 -14.50 -11.52
C PRO A 279 3.18 -15.15 -10.26
N PHE A 280 2.64 -16.36 -10.38
CA PHE A 280 2.28 -17.25 -9.29
C PHE A 280 2.21 -18.70 -9.76
N ARG A 281 2.13 -19.64 -8.80
CA ARG A 281 1.95 -21.07 -9.03
C ARG A 281 0.68 -21.55 -8.37
N LEU A 282 -0.01 -22.48 -9.02
CA LEU A 282 -1.22 -23.12 -8.50
C LEU A 282 -0.97 -24.64 -8.42
N TYR A 283 -1.01 -25.19 -7.19
CA TYR A 283 -1.07 -26.62 -6.98
C TYR A 283 -2.52 -27.07 -6.89
N ARG A 284 -2.87 -28.11 -7.65
CA ARG A 284 -4.21 -28.72 -7.62
C ARG A 284 -4.11 -30.23 -7.59
N GLU A 285 -5.14 -30.83 -7.00
CA GLU A 285 -5.39 -32.27 -7.06
C GLU A 285 -6.75 -32.50 -7.72
N GLU A 286 -6.73 -33.26 -8.82
CA GLU A 286 -7.92 -33.72 -9.51
C GLU A 286 -7.91 -35.24 -9.42
N LEU A 287 -8.34 -35.76 -8.27
CA LEU A 287 -8.24 -37.17 -7.90
C LEU A 287 -8.99 -38.09 -8.88
N ASP A 288 -10.13 -37.65 -9.39
CA ASP A 288 -10.95 -38.40 -10.35
C ASP A 288 -10.21 -38.60 -11.70
N LEU A 289 -9.28 -37.70 -12.03
CA LEU A 289 -8.46 -37.76 -13.23
C LEU A 289 -7.06 -38.31 -12.97
N GLY A 290 -6.72 -38.58 -11.71
CA GLY A 290 -5.37 -39.01 -11.31
C GLY A 290 -4.30 -37.94 -11.52
N ILE A 291 -4.70 -36.65 -11.61
CA ILE A 291 -3.79 -35.55 -11.90
C ILE A 291 -3.56 -34.77 -10.60
N ARG A 292 -2.28 -34.51 -10.28
CA ARG A 292 -1.86 -33.59 -9.22
C ARG A 292 -0.54 -32.93 -9.59
N GLY A 293 -0.40 -31.66 -9.22
CA GLY A 293 0.89 -30.97 -9.45
C GLY A 293 0.75 -29.47 -9.49
N TRP A 294 1.89 -28.82 -9.65
CA TRP A 294 2.01 -27.39 -9.85
C TRP A 294 1.78 -27.01 -11.29
N THR A 295 1.00 -25.95 -11.50
CA THR A 295 0.80 -25.29 -12.79
C THR A 295 1.22 -23.82 -12.66
N GLU A 296 1.62 -23.21 -13.78
CA GLU A 296 2.01 -21.82 -13.87
C GLU A 296 1.01 -21.11 -14.81
N PRO A 297 0.00 -20.43 -14.23
CA PRO A 297 -1.00 -19.73 -15.03
C PRO A 297 -0.37 -18.60 -15.85
N GLU A 298 -0.78 -18.50 -17.11
CA GLU A 298 -0.45 -17.34 -17.93
C GLU A 298 -1.24 -16.12 -17.46
N LEU A 299 -0.55 -14.99 -17.40
CA LEU A 299 -1.15 -13.68 -17.09
C LEU A 299 -0.66 -12.65 -18.11
N PRO A 300 -1.45 -11.60 -18.37
CA PRO A 300 -0.94 -10.43 -19.05
C PRO A 300 0.26 -9.84 -18.30
N GLU A 301 1.01 -8.96 -18.96
CA GLU A 301 2.22 -8.35 -18.41
C GLU A 301 2.02 -7.81 -16.98
N ARG A 302 3.10 -7.86 -16.17
CA ARG A 302 3.07 -7.35 -14.80
C ARG A 302 2.75 -5.86 -14.79
N ASP A 303 1.67 -5.48 -14.15
CA ASP A 303 1.20 -4.11 -14.04
C ASP A 303 2.11 -3.26 -13.13
N ASN A 304 2.34 -2.02 -13.50
CA ASN A 304 2.85 -1.01 -12.59
C ASN A 304 1.68 -0.48 -11.74
N TRP A 305 1.44 -1.10 -10.60
CA TRP A 305 0.31 -0.78 -9.73
C TRP A 305 0.40 0.60 -9.04
N PHE A 306 1.56 1.25 -8.94
CA PHE A 306 1.68 2.63 -8.45
C PHE A 306 0.98 3.62 -9.40
N THR A 307 1.38 3.60 -10.65
CA THR A 307 0.75 4.45 -11.67
C THR A 307 -0.62 3.92 -12.09
N GLY A 308 -0.80 2.60 -12.08
CA GLY A 308 -2.09 1.97 -12.31
C GLY A 308 -3.19 2.46 -11.36
N ALA A 309 -2.84 2.81 -10.12
CA ALA A 309 -3.80 3.37 -9.17
C ALA A 309 -4.32 4.75 -9.57
N VAL A 310 -3.46 5.64 -10.06
CA VAL A 310 -3.88 6.97 -10.52
C VAL A 310 -4.73 6.84 -11.79
N ALA A 311 -4.34 5.96 -12.73
CA ALA A 311 -5.14 5.67 -13.92
C ALA A 311 -6.52 5.12 -13.56
N HIS A 312 -6.59 4.18 -12.60
CA HIS A 312 -7.84 3.65 -12.07
C HIS A 312 -8.73 4.73 -11.44
N MET A 313 -8.15 5.64 -10.66
CA MET A 313 -8.90 6.77 -10.09
C MET A 313 -9.47 7.70 -11.16
N ILE A 314 -8.69 7.98 -12.21
CA ILE A 314 -9.16 8.76 -13.36
C ILE A 314 -10.34 8.07 -14.05
N ASP A 315 -10.25 6.76 -14.30
CA ASP A 315 -11.36 5.99 -14.87
C ASP A 315 -12.59 6.01 -13.95
N CYS A 316 -12.40 5.87 -12.63
CA CYS A 316 -13.50 5.97 -11.67
C CYS A 316 -14.18 7.36 -11.67
N ILE A 317 -13.42 8.43 -11.86
CA ILE A 317 -13.96 9.79 -11.96
C ILE A 317 -14.76 9.95 -13.26
N LEU A 318 -14.20 9.55 -14.40
CA LEU A 318 -14.83 9.71 -15.72
C LEU A 318 -16.07 8.81 -15.90
N GLU A 319 -16.10 7.63 -15.28
CA GLU A 319 -17.15 6.65 -15.42
C GLU A 319 -18.11 6.61 -14.22
N ASP A 320 -17.90 7.48 -13.24
CA ASP A 320 -18.63 7.54 -11.96
C ASP A 320 -18.71 6.18 -11.24
N LYS A 321 -17.58 5.48 -11.17
CA LYS A 321 -17.45 4.17 -10.49
C LYS A 321 -16.74 4.31 -9.13
N GLU A 322 -17.00 3.37 -8.24
CA GLU A 322 -16.26 3.31 -6.97
C GLU A 322 -14.86 2.71 -7.15
N PRO A 323 -13.83 3.26 -6.50
CA PRO A 323 -12.48 2.74 -6.59
C PRO A 323 -12.34 1.35 -5.96
N VAL A 324 -11.67 0.43 -6.66
CA VAL A 324 -11.23 -0.87 -6.09
C VAL A 324 -10.28 -0.66 -4.91
N VAL A 325 -9.45 0.39 -4.98
CA VAL A 325 -8.53 0.82 -3.91
C VAL A 325 -9.26 1.77 -2.95
N SER A 326 -10.36 1.28 -2.37
CA SER A 326 -11.28 2.09 -1.59
C SER A 326 -10.66 2.58 -0.26
N ALA A 327 -11.12 3.73 0.19
CA ALA A 327 -10.75 4.29 1.48
C ALA A 327 -11.23 3.42 2.65
N GLU A 328 -12.36 2.72 2.49
CA GLU A 328 -12.88 1.78 3.48
C GLU A 328 -11.93 0.58 3.68
N HIS A 329 -11.38 0.04 2.58
CA HIS A 329 -10.37 -1.02 2.68
C HIS A 329 -9.10 -0.50 3.36
N ALA A 330 -8.63 0.69 3.01
CA ALA A 330 -7.48 1.31 3.65
C ALA A 330 -7.74 1.54 5.15
N ARG A 331 -8.93 2.01 5.55
CA ARG A 331 -9.32 2.16 6.96
C ARG A 331 -9.25 0.84 7.71
N HIS A 332 -9.73 -0.26 7.12
CA HIS A 332 -9.64 -1.59 7.74
C HIS A 332 -8.18 -2.03 7.95
N VAL A 333 -7.32 -1.79 6.99
CA VAL A 333 -5.88 -2.08 7.12
C VAL A 333 -5.23 -1.20 8.20
N ILE A 334 -5.60 0.07 8.30
CA ILE A 334 -5.15 0.98 9.37
C ILE A 334 -5.58 0.42 10.74
N GLU A 335 -6.81 -0.05 10.88
CA GLU A 335 -7.27 -0.67 12.12
C GLU A 335 -6.43 -1.90 12.48
N ILE A 336 -6.15 -2.79 11.54
CA ILE A 336 -5.28 -3.94 11.78
C ILE A 336 -3.89 -3.49 12.27
N MET A 337 -3.29 -2.50 11.59
CA MET A 337 -1.94 -2.00 11.92
C MET A 337 -1.87 -1.31 13.29
N THR A 338 -2.93 -0.65 13.74
CA THR A 338 -2.99 -0.01 15.05
C THR A 338 -3.34 -1.02 16.15
N LYS A 339 -4.37 -1.82 15.97
CA LYS A 339 -4.83 -2.82 16.94
C LYS A 339 -3.83 -3.97 17.14
N CYS A 340 -2.94 -4.26 16.18
CA CYS A 340 -1.92 -5.28 16.37
C CYS A 340 -0.92 -4.90 17.48
N TYR A 341 -0.56 -3.63 17.63
CA TYR A 341 0.30 -3.18 18.72
C TYR A 341 -0.41 -3.23 20.08
N ASP A 342 -1.73 -2.94 20.12
CA ASP A 342 -2.54 -3.14 21.31
C ASP A 342 -2.57 -4.62 21.71
N ALA A 343 -2.79 -5.51 20.74
CA ALA A 343 -2.77 -6.95 20.96
C ALA A 343 -1.44 -7.44 21.51
N ALA A 344 -0.31 -6.96 20.98
CA ALA A 344 1.03 -7.30 21.45
C ALA A 344 1.29 -6.80 22.87
N ARG A 345 0.92 -5.55 23.17
CA ARG A 345 1.11 -4.95 24.50
C ARG A 345 0.27 -5.62 25.57
N GLU A 346 -0.97 -5.95 25.24
CA GLU A 346 -1.92 -6.53 26.20
C GLU A 346 -1.86 -8.07 26.26
N GLY A 347 -1.14 -8.72 25.35
CA GLY A 347 -1.01 -10.18 25.27
C GLY A 347 -2.33 -10.89 24.98
N ARG A 348 -3.22 -10.27 24.23
CA ARG A 348 -4.55 -10.81 23.88
C ARG A 348 -4.92 -10.60 22.43
N THR A 349 -5.89 -11.39 21.96
CA THR A 349 -6.54 -11.16 20.68
C THR A 349 -7.50 -9.97 20.78
N VAL A 350 -7.53 -9.12 19.76
CA VAL A 350 -8.37 -7.91 19.66
C VAL A 350 -9.36 -8.06 18.50
N GLU A 351 -10.61 -7.70 18.74
CA GLU A 351 -11.67 -7.63 17.70
C GLU A 351 -11.42 -6.42 16.79
N LEU A 352 -11.73 -6.60 15.49
CA LEU A 352 -11.73 -5.55 14.48
C LEU A 352 -13.18 -5.13 14.19
N GLU A 353 -13.41 -3.83 14.11
CA GLU A 353 -14.76 -3.25 14.02
C GLU A 353 -15.07 -2.77 12.60
N THR A 354 -14.04 -2.37 11.83
CA THR A 354 -14.24 -1.85 10.48
C THR A 354 -14.42 -2.98 9.47
N THR A 355 -15.10 -2.64 8.37
CA THR A 355 -15.30 -3.53 7.21
C THR A 355 -15.28 -2.71 5.92
N PHE A 356 -15.29 -3.39 4.75
CA PHE A 356 -15.29 -2.78 3.41
C PHE A 356 -15.96 -3.68 2.38
#